data_3b8e2913cd79f97d2f1bb2a1438265c7
#
_entry.id   3b8e2913cd79f97d2f1bb2a1438265c7
#
_cell.length_a   1.000
_cell.length_b   1.000
_cell.length_c   1.000
_cell.angle_alpha   90.00
_cell.angle_beta   90.00
_cell.angle_gamma   90.00
#
_symmetry.space_group_name_H-M   'P 1'
#
loop_
_entity.id
_entity.type
_entity.pdbx_description
1 polymer ?
#
loop_
_entity_poly.entity_id
_entity_poly.type
_entity_poly.pdbx_seq_one_letter_code
_entity_poly.pdbx_strand_id
1 'polypeptide(L)'
;MRVALRFLSDGSAKLAGGSLRSVITDIGDGDATNMHCWVPKIHKAFKPNLILIHGFGANAMWQYGEHIRHFTTRFNVYVPDLVFFGDSYTCSQQRSESFQAACVVKLMHAHRVGKASIVGISYGGFVGYNMAVQCPQMVEKLVLCCTGICLEEKDLDNGLFNVSNVEEASSILLPQTPQKLKELMRYSFVKPATAIPSFCPH
;
A
#
# COMPACT_ATOMS: atom_id res chain seq x y z
N MET A 1 -6.40 -6.67 14.53
CA MET A 1 -5.46 -6.47 13.39
C MET A 1 -4.59 -5.22 13.50
N ARG A 2 -5.11 -4.03 13.89
CA ARG A 2 -4.31 -2.79 14.06
C ARG A 2 -3.14 -2.89 15.06
N VAL A 3 -3.30 -3.59 16.18
CA VAL A 3 -2.28 -3.67 17.25
C VAL A 3 -1.07 -4.53 16.84
N ALA A 4 -1.30 -5.70 16.23
CA ALA A 4 -0.21 -6.59 15.80
C ALA A 4 0.63 -5.97 14.65
N LEU A 5 -0.02 -5.24 13.74
CA LEU A 5 0.66 -4.52 12.66
C LEU A 5 1.50 -3.33 13.17
N ARG A 6 1.09 -2.68 14.28
CA ARG A 6 1.89 -1.61 14.92
C ARG A 6 3.22 -2.12 15.47
N PHE A 7 3.26 -3.28 16.14
CA PHE A 7 4.52 -3.83 16.66
C PHE A 7 5.52 -4.19 15.55
N LEU A 8 5.02 -4.67 14.41
CA LEU A 8 5.87 -4.95 13.25
C LEU A 8 6.35 -3.66 12.56
N SER A 9 5.50 -2.60 12.53
CA SER A 9 5.85 -1.32 11.94
C SER A 9 6.91 -0.55 12.71
N ASP A 10 6.92 -0.61 14.04
CA ASP A 10 7.91 0.10 14.87
C ASP A 10 9.34 -0.42 14.68
N GLY A 11 9.50 -1.73 14.49
CA GLY A 11 10.79 -2.34 14.12
C GLY A 11 11.27 -1.91 12.75
N SER A 12 10.38 -1.91 11.76
CA SER A 12 10.66 -1.51 10.37
C SER A 12 10.87 0.00 10.23
N ALA A 13 10.19 0.82 11.04
CA ALA A 13 10.41 2.25 11.11
C ALA A 13 11.82 2.59 11.60
N LYS A 14 12.40 1.81 12.52
CA LYS A 14 13.80 1.95 12.95
C LYS A 14 14.78 1.57 11.83
N LEU A 15 14.48 0.57 11.01
CA LEU A 15 15.29 0.16 9.86
C LEU A 15 15.22 1.19 8.70
N ALA A 16 14.05 1.79 8.48
CA ALA A 16 13.84 2.89 7.52
C ALA A 16 14.28 4.26 8.07
N GLY A 17 14.44 4.37 9.38
CA GLY A 17 14.50 5.59 10.18
C GLY A 17 15.66 6.55 9.93
N GLY A 18 16.64 6.18 9.09
CA GLY A 18 17.69 7.10 8.69
C GLY A 18 17.25 8.18 7.70
N SER A 19 16.34 7.86 6.75
CA SER A 19 16.09 8.68 5.56
C SER A 19 14.68 9.26 5.45
N LEU A 20 13.68 8.67 6.12
CA LEU A 20 12.28 9.09 6.06
C LEU A 20 11.80 9.64 7.40
N ARG A 21 10.72 10.42 7.36
CA ARG A 21 9.94 10.87 8.52
C ARG A 21 8.46 10.60 8.29
N SER A 22 7.74 10.32 9.35
CA SER A 22 6.28 10.17 9.38
C SER A 22 5.61 11.53 9.37
N VAL A 23 4.57 11.70 8.56
CA VAL A 23 3.76 12.92 8.47
C VAL A 23 2.31 12.54 8.27
N ILE A 24 1.40 13.21 8.97
CA ILE A 24 -0.04 13.18 8.70
C ILE A 24 -0.38 14.49 7.99
N THR A 25 -1.10 14.38 6.87
CA THR A 25 -1.47 15.51 6.01
C THR A 25 -2.97 15.51 5.81
N ASP A 26 -3.63 16.61 6.14
CA ASP A 26 -4.99 16.89 5.72
C ASP A 26 -4.96 17.22 4.23
N ILE A 27 -5.68 16.44 3.42
CA ILE A 27 -5.71 16.63 1.95
C ILE A 27 -6.80 17.56 1.47
N GLY A 28 -7.55 18.20 2.40
CA GLY A 28 -8.48 19.28 2.09
C GLY A 28 -9.64 18.88 1.16
N ASP A 29 -10.20 17.67 1.34
CA ASP A 29 -11.26 17.15 0.46
C ASP A 29 -12.69 17.43 0.95
N GLY A 30 -12.85 18.10 2.08
CA GLY A 30 -14.14 18.36 2.71
C GLY A 30 -14.64 17.20 3.59
N ASP A 31 -14.11 16.00 3.44
CA ASP A 31 -14.48 14.79 4.18
C ASP A 31 -13.53 14.50 5.37
N ALA A 32 -12.79 15.52 5.84
CA ALA A 32 -11.79 15.41 6.91
C ALA A 32 -10.80 14.25 6.67
N THR A 33 -10.34 14.09 5.42
CA THR A 33 -9.40 13.03 5.08
C THR A 33 -7.98 13.41 5.49
N ASN A 34 -7.44 12.63 6.38
CA ASN A 34 -6.06 12.74 6.84
C ASN A 34 -5.26 11.54 6.37
N MET A 35 -4.21 11.77 5.60
CA MET A 35 -3.35 10.72 5.09
C MET A 35 -2.01 10.73 5.80
N HIS A 36 -1.64 9.57 6.32
CA HIS A 36 -0.30 9.31 6.80
C HIS A 36 0.62 8.96 5.64
N CYS A 37 1.83 9.49 5.66
CA CYS A 37 2.84 9.17 4.67
C CYS A 37 4.25 9.23 5.29
N TRP A 38 5.06 8.25 4.94
CA TRP A 38 6.49 8.35 5.13
C TRP A 38 7.09 9.13 3.99
N VAL A 39 7.72 10.27 4.31
CA VAL A 39 8.30 11.20 3.33
C VAL A 39 9.81 11.35 3.55
N PRO A 40 10.59 11.76 2.54
CA PRO A 40 12.01 12.00 2.73
C PRO A 40 12.24 13.07 3.79
N LYS A 41 13.17 12.84 4.73
CA LYS A 41 13.58 13.88 5.69
C LYS A 41 14.12 15.12 4.99
N ILE A 42 14.87 14.91 3.93
CA ILE A 42 15.41 15.95 3.07
C ILE A 42 15.09 15.58 1.63
N HIS A 43 14.24 16.38 0.97
CA HIS A 43 13.98 16.26 -0.45
C HIS A 43 15.20 16.73 -1.25
N LYS A 44 15.71 15.90 -2.14
CA LYS A 44 16.86 16.20 -2.99
C LYS A 44 16.39 16.44 -4.42
N ALA A 45 16.45 17.68 -4.90
CA ALA A 45 15.93 18.07 -6.20
C ALA A 45 16.51 17.30 -7.40
N PHE A 46 17.73 16.77 -7.26
CA PHE A 46 18.38 15.97 -8.32
C PHE A 46 17.93 14.49 -8.32
N LYS A 47 17.17 14.03 -7.32
CA LYS A 47 16.64 12.66 -7.28
C LYS A 47 15.22 12.62 -7.82
N PRO A 48 14.87 11.62 -8.66
CA PRO A 48 13.47 11.41 -9.05
C PRO A 48 12.63 11.00 -7.84
N ASN A 49 11.32 11.23 -7.92
CA ASN A 49 10.38 10.84 -6.88
C ASN A 49 9.88 9.41 -7.14
N LEU A 50 9.68 8.66 -6.06
CA LEU A 50 9.15 7.31 -6.07
C LEU A 50 8.03 7.18 -5.04
N ILE A 51 6.86 6.75 -5.48
CA ILE A 51 5.71 6.46 -4.63
C ILE A 51 5.57 4.94 -4.52
N LEU A 52 5.52 4.42 -3.29
CA LEU A 52 5.33 2.99 -3.01
C LEU A 52 3.95 2.79 -2.40
N ILE A 53 3.05 2.10 -3.11
CA ILE A 53 1.65 1.91 -2.72
C ILE A 53 1.44 0.47 -2.28
N HIS A 54 1.05 0.28 -1.01
CA HIS A 54 0.88 -1.04 -0.38
C HIS A 54 -0.41 -1.75 -0.83
N GLY A 55 -0.44 -3.07 -0.62
CA GLY A 55 -1.59 -3.93 -0.88
C GLY A 55 -2.68 -3.84 0.17
N PHE A 56 -3.81 -4.51 -0.09
CA PHE A 56 -4.93 -4.60 0.83
C PHE A 56 -4.51 -5.23 2.17
N GLY A 57 -5.02 -4.67 3.27
CA GLY A 57 -4.73 -5.16 4.62
C GLY A 57 -3.33 -4.87 5.16
N ALA A 58 -2.44 -4.28 4.35
CA ALA A 58 -1.10 -3.85 4.75
C ALA A 58 -1.07 -2.37 5.21
N ASN A 59 0.11 -1.89 5.53
CA ASN A 59 0.45 -0.48 5.65
C ASN A 59 1.83 -0.22 5.04
N ALA A 60 2.22 1.04 4.95
CA ALA A 60 3.47 1.49 4.35
C ALA A 60 4.70 0.70 4.86
N MET A 61 4.89 0.65 6.16
CA MET A 61 6.09 0.06 6.76
C MET A 61 6.08 -1.47 6.78
N TRP A 62 4.91 -2.08 6.97
CA TRP A 62 4.81 -3.53 6.90
C TRP A 62 5.16 -4.06 5.51
N GLN A 63 4.71 -3.39 4.45
CA GLN A 63 4.94 -3.82 3.07
C GLN A 63 6.35 -3.50 2.58
N TYR A 64 6.86 -2.30 2.90
CA TYR A 64 8.06 -1.77 2.24
C TYR A 64 9.24 -1.51 3.19
N GLY A 65 9.06 -1.61 4.50
CA GLY A 65 10.05 -1.19 5.49
C GLY A 65 11.47 -1.72 5.25
N GLU A 66 11.59 -3.01 4.91
CA GLU A 66 12.88 -3.66 4.64
C GLU A 66 13.52 -3.19 3.32
N HIS A 67 12.71 -2.71 2.36
CA HIS A 67 13.17 -2.32 1.03
C HIS A 67 13.51 -0.83 0.92
N ILE A 68 12.96 0.02 1.79
CA ILE A 68 13.09 1.48 1.73
C ILE A 68 14.55 1.93 1.62
N ARG A 69 15.45 1.34 2.38
CA ARG A 69 16.88 1.69 2.37
C ARG A 69 17.50 1.61 0.98
N HIS A 70 17.07 0.68 0.16
CA HIS A 70 17.59 0.48 -1.20
C HIS A 70 17.08 1.56 -2.15
N PHE A 71 15.83 1.99 -1.98
CA PHE A 71 15.23 3.03 -2.82
C PHE A 71 15.72 4.42 -2.45
N THR A 72 15.91 4.73 -1.17
CA THR A 72 16.31 6.07 -0.69
C THR A 72 17.71 6.48 -1.15
N THR A 73 18.54 5.55 -1.59
CA THR A 73 19.83 5.86 -2.21
C THR A 73 19.68 6.60 -3.53
N ARG A 74 18.62 6.30 -4.30
CA ARG A 74 18.41 6.79 -5.68
C ARG A 74 17.21 7.71 -5.83
N PHE A 75 16.23 7.65 -4.94
CA PHE A 75 14.94 8.32 -5.05
C PHE A 75 14.62 9.18 -3.82
N ASN A 76 13.77 10.19 -4.02
CA ASN A 76 12.95 10.75 -2.96
C ASN A 76 11.74 9.81 -2.79
N VAL A 77 11.69 9.06 -1.70
CA VAL A 77 10.70 7.99 -1.50
C VAL A 77 9.54 8.50 -0.66
N TYR A 78 8.33 8.25 -1.15
CA TYR A 78 7.06 8.53 -0.49
C TYR A 78 6.30 7.21 -0.32
N VAL A 79 5.89 6.90 0.91
CA VAL A 79 5.19 5.65 1.20
C VAL A 79 3.92 6.00 1.98
N PRO A 80 2.80 6.26 1.28
CA PRO A 80 1.53 6.55 1.93
C PRO A 80 0.92 5.30 2.55
N ASP A 81 0.24 5.46 3.67
CA ASP A 81 -0.84 4.56 4.06
C ASP A 81 -2.08 4.95 3.27
N LEU A 82 -2.67 4.00 2.55
CA LEU A 82 -3.94 4.21 1.87
C LEU A 82 -5.05 4.53 2.87
N VAL A 83 -6.06 5.25 2.46
CA VAL A 83 -7.20 5.59 3.33
C VAL A 83 -7.86 4.30 3.84
N PHE A 84 -8.27 4.27 5.10
CA PHE A 84 -8.75 3.11 5.88
C PHE A 84 -7.67 2.12 6.33
N PHE A 85 -6.41 2.33 5.95
CA PHE A 85 -5.27 1.51 6.35
C PHE A 85 -4.27 2.33 7.16
N GLY A 86 -3.45 1.64 7.96
CA GLY A 86 -2.41 2.26 8.77
C GLY A 86 -2.95 3.39 9.67
N ASP A 87 -2.33 4.55 9.57
CA ASP A 87 -2.69 5.75 10.32
C ASP A 87 -3.48 6.78 9.47
N SER A 88 -3.94 6.40 8.26
CA SER A 88 -4.81 7.22 7.42
C SER A 88 -6.28 6.99 7.73
N TYR A 89 -7.08 8.07 7.70
CA TYR A 89 -8.53 7.98 7.91
C TYR A 89 -9.30 9.03 7.09
N THR A 90 -10.59 8.81 6.92
CA THR A 90 -11.55 9.74 6.29
C THR A 90 -12.95 9.54 6.86
N CYS A 91 -13.78 10.57 6.81
CA CYS A 91 -15.22 10.48 7.03
C CYS A 91 -15.98 10.12 5.75
N SER A 92 -15.35 10.10 4.57
CA SER A 92 -15.97 9.71 3.31
C SER A 92 -16.47 8.28 3.32
N GLN A 93 -17.60 8.04 2.65
CA GLN A 93 -18.15 6.71 2.45
C GLN A 93 -17.62 6.01 1.18
N GLN A 94 -16.79 6.69 0.40
CA GLN A 94 -16.21 6.13 -0.83
C GLN A 94 -15.17 5.06 -0.52
N ARG A 95 -15.18 3.96 -1.30
CA ARG A 95 -14.30 2.80 -1.10
C ARG A 95 -13.58 2.34 -2.37
N SER A 96 -13.77 3.06 -3.49
CA SER A 96 -13.20 2.66 -4.78
C SER A 96 -11.70 2.94 -4.85
N GLU A 97 -11.02 2.21 -5.73
CA GLU A 97 -9.61 2.44 -6.09
C GLU A 97 -9.40 3.82 -6.70
N SER A 98 -10.41 4.31 -7.43
CA SER A 98 -10.43 5.66 -8.01
C SER A 98 -10.42 6.74 -6.94
N PHE A 99 -11.17 6.56 -5.84
CA PHE A 99 -11.14 7.46 -4.69
C PHE A 99 -9.77 7.40 -3.98
N GLN A 100 -9.22 6.22 -3.76
CA GLN A 100 -7.88 6.05 -3.19
C GLN A 100 -6.82 6.78 -4.02
N ALA A 101 -6.88 6.62 -5.35
CA ALA A 101 -5.97 7.29 -6.28
C ALA A 101 -6.06 8.81 -6.17
N ALA A 102 -7.28 9.37 -6.15
CA ALA A 102 -7.52 10.80 -5.97
C ALA A 102 -6.93 11.32 -4.64
N CYS A 103 -7.07 10.54 -3.54
CA CYS A 103 -6.48 10.88 -2.25
C CYS A 103 -4.95 10.91 -2.30
N VAL A 104 -4.32 9.90 -2.92
CA VAL A 104 -2.86 9.86 -3.07
C VAL A 104 -2.37 11.01 -3.95
N VAL A 105 -3.06 11.35 -5.04
CA VAL A 105 -2.74 12.51 -5.89
C VAL A 105 -2.76 13.81 -5.08
N LYS A 106 -3.82 14.05 -4.30
CA LYS A 106 -3.94 15.23 -3.43
C LYS A 106 -2.82 15.27 -2.40
N LEU A 107 -2.51 14.14 -1.76
CA LEU A 107 -1.38 14.01 -0.83
C LEU A 107 -0.05 14.41 -1.50
N MET A 108 0.21 13.92 -2.72
CA MET A 108 1.43 14.25 -3.44
C MET A 108 1.50 15.74 -3.79
N HIS A 109 0.39 16.35 -4.20
CA HIS A 109 0.33 17.79 -4.43
C HIS A 109 0.61 18.60 -3.15
N ALA A 110 0.08 18.18 -2.00
CA ALA A 110 0.37 18.82 -0.71
C ALA A 110 1.86 18.76 -0.35
N HIS A 111 2.55 17.71 -0.78
CA HIS A 111 4.00 17.57 -0.66
C HIS A 111 4.81 18.17 -1.83
N ARG A 112 4.15 18.89 -2.76
CA ARG A 112 4.77 19.52 -3.94
C ARG A 112 5.46 18.50 -4.86
N VAL A 113 4.93 17.30 -4.92
CA VAL A 113 5.37 16.24 -5.85
C VAL A 113 4.51 16.30 -7.09
N GLY A 114 5.02 16.91 -8.16
CA GLY A 114 4.29 17.04 -9.42
C GLY A 114 4.48 15.87 -10.38
N LYS A 115 5.56 15.08 -10.22
CA LYS A 115 5.87 13.94 -11.07
C LYS A 115 6.62 12.87 -10.28
N ALA A 116 6.24 11.59 -10.48
CA ALA A 116 6.85 10.46 -9.79
C ALA A 116 6.71 9.15 -10.58
N SER A 117 7.65 8.24 -10.35
CA SER A 117 7.44 6.83 -10.66
C SER A 117 6.64 6.17 -9.52
N ILE A 118 5.82 5.17 -9.85
CA ILE A 118 4.93 4.49 -8.90
C ILE A 118 5.25 3.00 -8.92
N VAL A 119 5.33 2.39 -7.73
CA VAL A 119 5.30 0.94 -7.55
C VAL A 119 4.07 0.59 -6.73
N GLY A 120 3.16 -0.18 -7.31
CA GLY A 120 1.95 -0.66 -6.64
C GLY A 120 1.96 -2.18 -6.51
N ILE A 121 1.72 -2.68 -5.30
CA ILE A 121 1.63 -4.13 -5.04
C ILE A 121 0.18 -4.51 -4.79
N SER A 122 -0.32 -5.55 -5.49
CA SER A 122 -1.68 -6.08 -5.33
C SER A 122 -2.73 -4.95 -5.46
N TYR A 123 -3.53 -4.68 -4.44
CA TYR A 123 -4.48 -3.57 -4.39
C TYR A 123 -3.84 -2.20 -4.70
N GLY A 124 -2.61 -1.98 -4.23
CA GLY A 124 -1.85 -0.76 -4.55
C GLY A 124 -1.53 -0.60 -6.03
N GLY A 125 -1.51 -1.69 -6.80
CA GLY A 125 -1.38 -1.63 -8.25
C GLY A 125 -2.64 -1.10 -8.94
N PHE A 126 -3.84 -1.48 -8.46
CA PHE A 126 -5.10 -0.89 -8.95
C PHE A 126 -5.17 0.61 -8.66
N VAL A 127 -4.73 1.02 -7.46
CA VAL A 127 -4.64 2.45 -7.10
C VAL A 127 -3.65 3.18 -8.00
N GLY A 128 -2.44 2.63 -8.21
CA GLY A 128 -1.42 3.22 -9.10
C GLY A 128 -1.88 3.32 -10.55
N TYR A 129 -2.61 2.32 -11.05
CA TYR A 129 -3.23 2.37 -12.38
C TYR A 129 -4.27 3.50 -12.48
N ASN A 130 -5.15 3.61 -11.50
CA ASN A 130 -6.13 4.70 -11.45
C ASN A 130 -5.46 6.08 -11.37
N MET A 131 -4.31 6.22 -10.67
CA MET A 131 -3.53 7.46 -10.69
C MET A 131 -3.03 7.77 -12.10
N ALA A 132 -2.55 6.77 -12.85
CA ALA A 132 -2.09 6.97 -14.22
C ALA A 132 -3.22 7.38 -15.18
N VAL A 133 -4.44 6.88 -14.95
CA VAL A 133 -5.64 7.25 -15.72
C VAL A 133 -6.09 8.67 -15.37
N GLN A 134 -6.18 9.00 -14.08
CA GLN A 134 -6.71 10.31 -13.62
C GLN A 134 -5.72 11.46 -13.79
N CYS A 135 -4.43 11.19 -13.60
CA CYS A 135 -3.36 12.19 -13.60
C CYS A 135 -2.13 11.69 -14.37
N PRO A 136 -2.24 11.43 -15.69
CA PRO A 136 -1.14 10.89 -16.50
C PRO A 136 0.10 11.77 -16.47
N GLN A 137 -0.05 13.08 -16.30
CA GLN A 137 1.06 14.03 -16.21
C GLN A 137 1.90 13.84 -14.91
N MET A 138 1.33 13.26 -13.85
CA MET A 138 2.04 12.97 -12.60
C MET A 138 2.82 11.65 -12.67
N VAL A 139 2.35 10.69 -13.45
CA VAL A 139 2.92 9.33 -13.47
C VAL A 139 3.99 9.22 -14.55
N GLU A 140 5.24 9.14 -14.13
CA GLU A 140 6.38 8.98 -15.05
C GLU A 140 6.55 7.53 -15.51
N LYS A 141 6.48 6.59 -14.55
CA LYS A 141 6.53 5.15 -14.77
C LYS A 141 5.63 4.46 -13.75
N LEU A 142 5.01 3.38 -14.16
CA LEU A 142 4.17 2.55 -13.29
C LEU A 142 4.70 1.11 -13.31
N VAL A 143 5.04 0.59 -12.14
CA VAL A 143 5.39 -0.80 -11.91
C VAL A 143 4.26 -1.47 -11.14
N LEU A 144 3.68 -2.49 -11.73
CA LEU A 144 2.59 -3.29 -11.17
C LEU A 144 3.13 -4.64 -10.72
N CYS A 145 3.00 -4.93 -9.43
CA CYS A 145 3.46 -6.18 -8.84
C CYS A 145 2.26 -6.96 -8.31
N CYS A 146 2.08 -8.21 -8.75
CA CYS A 146 1.03 -9.11 -8.27
C CYS A 146 -0.38 -8.46 -8.33
N THR A 147 -0.68 -7.77 -9.42
CA THR A 147 -1.93 -7.01 -9.63
C THR A 147 -2.68 -7.58 -10.83
N GLY A 148 -3.94 -7.88 -10.65
CA GLY A 148 -4.80 -8.44 -11.70
C GLY A 148 -5.41 -7.43 -12.66
N ILE A 149 -4.76 -6.29 -12.91
CA ILE A 149 -5.33 -5.20 -13.73
C ILE A 149 -5.52 -5.58 -15.21
N CYS A 150 -4.76 -6.56 -15.68
CA CYS A 150 -4.82 -7.06 -17.06
C CYS A 150 -5.33 -8.50 -17.14
N LEU A 151 -5.96 -9.03 -16.09
CA LEU A 151 -6.52 -10.37 -16.10
C LEU A 151 -7.75 -10.41 -17.02
N GLU A 152 -7.82 -11.45 -17.84
CA GLU A 152 -8.97 -11.84 -18.63
C GLU A 152 -9.67 -13.04 -17.98
N GLU A 153 -10.92 -13.31 -18.35
CA GLU A 153 -11.70 -14.42 -17.76
C GLU A 153 -10.98 -15.78 -17.88
N LYS A 154 -10.31 -16.03 -19.00
CA LYS A 154 -9.49 -17.23 -19.22
C LYS A 154 -8.33 -17.41 -18.24
N ASP A 155 -7.86 -16.33 -17.61
CA ASP A 155 -6.75 -16.37 -16.66
C ASP A 155 -7.22 -16.78 -15.27
N LEU A 156 -8.53 -16.69 -14.99
CA LEU A 156 -9.13 -17.12 -13.72
C LEU A 156 -9.11 -18.64 -13.58
N ASP A 157 -9.29 -19.37 -14.67
CA ASP A 157 -9.32 -20.84 -14.67
C ASP A 157 -7.95 -21.47 -14.38
N ASN A 158 -6.86 -20.76 -14.72
CA ASN A 158 -5.48 -21.22 -14.55
C ASN A 158 -4.71 -20.40 -13.51
N GLY A 159 -5.39 -19.54 -12.75
CA GLY A 159 -4.76 -18.64 -11.80
C GLY A 159 -4.18 -19.35 -10.57
N LEU A 160 -3.20 -18.72 -9.95
CA LEU A 160 -2.61 -19.15 -8.67
C LEU A 160 -3.63 -19.11 -7.50
N PHE A 161 -4.74 -18.42 -7.70
CA PHE A 161 -5.79 -18.20 -6.72
C PHE A 161 -7.07 -18.93 -7.18
N ASN A 162 -7.05 -20.28 -7.07
CA ASN A 162 -8.21 -21.11 -7.37
C ASN A 162 -9.27 -20.91 -6.29
N VAL A 163 -10.23 -20.05 -6.54
CA VAL A 163 -11.40 -19.84 -5.69
C VAL A 163 -12.67 -20.09 -6.53
N SER A 164 -13.62 -20.80 -5.93
CA SER A 164 -14.85 -21.19 -6.61
C SER A 164 -15.86 -20.05 -6.73
N ASN A 165 -15.76 -19.04 -5.85
CA ASN A 165 -16.70 -17.92 -5.77
C ASN A 165 -16.14 -16.76 -4.94
N VAL A 166 -16.87 -15.64 -4.93
CA VAL A 166 -16.49 -14.39 -4.22
C VAL A 166 -16.46 -14.59 -2.69
N GLU A 167 -17.34 -15.42 -2.14
CA GLU A 167 -17.41 -15.71 -0.70
C GLU A 167 -16.16 -16.43 -0.23
N GLU A 168 -15.69 -17.41 -1.00
CA GLU A 168 -14.43 -18.10 -0.70
C GLU A 168 -13.23 -17.15 -0.80
N ALA A 169 -13.15 -16.36 -1.87
CA ALA A 169 -12.12 -15.32 -2.00
C ALA A 169 -12.12 -14.36 -0.81
N SER A 170 -13.28 -13.87 -0.40
CA SER A 170 -13.46 -12.99 0.75
C SER A 170 -13.00 -13.65 2.05
N SER A 171 -13.30 -14.93 2.26
CA SER A 171 -12.90 -15.67 3.46
C SER A 171 -11.38 -15.83 3.60
N ILE A 172 -10.67 -15.88 2.47
CA ILE A 172 -9.20 -15.94 2.42
C ILE A 172 -8.59 -14.55 2.58
N LEU A 173 -9.08 -13.57 1.82
CA LEU A 173 -8.53 -12.20 1.81
C LEU A 173 -8.85 -11.42 3.11
N LEU A 174 -9.95 -11.77 3.79
CA LEU A 174 -10.38 -11.18 5.07
C LEU A 174 -10.39 -12.27 6.16
N PRO A 175 -9.23 -12.80 6.55
CA PRO A 175 -9.14 -13.94 7.45
C PRO A 175 -9.70 -13.59 8.83
N GLN A 176 -10.74 -14.32 9.27
CA GLN A 176 -11.37 -14.18 10.58
C GLN A 176 -10.81 -15.19 11.60
N THR A 177 -9.97 -16.13 11.15
CA THR A 177 -9.38 -17.16 12.00
C THR A 177 -7.88 -17.30 11.76
N PRO A 178 -7.09 -17.79 12.74
CA PRO A 178 -5.67 -18.06 12.57
C PRO A 178 -5.38 -19.03 11.42
N GLN A 179 -6.28 -19.97 11.14
CA GLN A 179 -6.17 -20.93 10.04
C GLN A 179 -6.28 -20.23 8.68
N LYS A 180 -7.28 -19.36 8.52
CA LYS A 180 -7.46 -18.56 7.29
C LYS A 180 -6.32 -17.56 7.09
N LEU A 181 -5.76 -17.01 8.17
CA LEU A 181 -4.57 -16.16 8.07
C LEU A 181 -3.35 -16.96 7.58
N LYS A 182 -3.16 -18.21 8.07
CA LYS A 182 -2.10 -19.08 7.55
C LYS A 182 -2.28 -19.43 6.09
N GLU A 183 -3.53 -19.63 5.65
CA GLU A 183 -3.87 -19.86 4.26
C GLU A 183 -3.51 -18.65 3.39
N LEU A 184 -3.94 -17.45 3.76
CA LEU A 184 -3.56 -16.19 3.11
C LEU A 184 -2.03 -16.02 3.02
N MET A 185 -1.30 -16.29 4.10
CA MET A 185 0.16 -16.19 4.12
C MET A 185 0.82 -17.17 3.15
N ARG A 186 0.27 -18.38 2.97
CA ARG A 186 0.77 -19.35 1.98
C ARG A 186 0.59 -18.87 0.53
N TYR A 187 -0.52 -18.21 0.23
CA TYR A 187 -0.74 -17.61 -1.09
C TYR A 187 0.11 -16.36 -1.33
N SER A 188 0.39 -15.60 -0.25
CA SER A 188 1.04 -14.29 -0.37
C SER A 188 2.57 -14.34 -0.37
N PHE A 189 3.18 -15.41 0.16
CA PHE A 189 4.62 -15.48 0.37
C PHE A 189 5.22 -16.80 -0.12
N VAL A 190 6.33 -16.72 -0.84
CA VAL A 190 7.10 -17.91 -1.28
C VAL A 190 7.68 -18.67 -0.06
N LYS A 191 8.06 -17.95 0.98
CA LYS A 191 8.51 -18.49 2.27
C LYS A 191 7.69 -17.85 3.39
N PRO A 192 6.49 -18.38 3.68
CA PRO A 192 5.65 -17.84 4.74
C PRO A 192 6.32 -18.03 6.11
N ALA A 193 6.11 -17.07 7.00
CA ALA A 193 6.59 -17.17 8.38
C ALA A 193 6.03 -18.45 9.05
N THR A 194 6.89 -19.25 9.63
CA THR A 194 6.52 -20.53 10.29
C THR A 194 5.84 -20.31 11.63
N ALA A 195 6.12 -19.19 12.30
CA ALA A 195 5.52 -18.80 13.57
C ALA A 195 4.58 -17.60 13.36
N ILE A 196 3.28 -17.88 13.21
CA ILE A 196 2.25 -16.87 13.36
C ILE A 196 1.81 -16.92 14.83
N PRO A 197 1.90 -15.79 15.59
CA PRO A 197 1.39 -15.76 16.95
C PRO A 197 -0.06 -16.26 16.97
N SER A 198 -0.38 -17.20 17.83
CA SER A 198 -1.73 -17.75 18.00
C SER A 198 -2.71 -16.75 18.62
N PHE A 199 -2.25 -15.54 18.92
CA PHE A 199 -3.01 -14.46 19.55
C PHE A 199 -3.41 -13.43 18.50
N CYS A 200 -4.65 -13.55 17.99
CA CYS A 200 -5.39 -12.42 17.40
C CYS A 200 -6.31 -11.88 18.51
N PRO A 201 -6.04 -10.73 19.12
CA PRO A 201 -7.05 -10.09 19.97
C PRO A 201 -8.25 -9.69 19.10
N HIS A 202 -9.44 -9.99 19.60
CA HIS A 202 -10.73 -9.58 19.05
C HIS A 202 -10.86 -8.05 18.92
#